data_9a2e9cb55e814b43aefa5a4cca258f7c
#
_entry.id   9a2e9cb55e814b43aefa5a4cca258f7c
#
_cell.length_a   1.000
_cell.length_b   1.000
_cell.length_c   1.000
_cell.angle_alpha   90.00
_cell.angle_beta   90.00
_cell.angle_gamma   90.00
#
_symmetry.space_group_name_H-M   'P 1'
#
loop_
_entity.id
_entity.type
_entity.pdbx_description
1 polymer ?
#
loop_
_entity_poly.entity_id
_entity_poly.type
_entity_poly.pdbx_seq_one_letter_code
_entity_poly.pdbx_strand_id
1 'polypeptide(L)'
;YFSSFSDSWLAHAKAYVDMIADRFHLNEKSKVVEIASNDGYLLKNFVARGIPVLGVEPAANVAEVAKKNGINTKVAFFGERTALDLTNDAWSADLIIGNNVLAHVPDLNDFVKGLKILLKPTGLITMEFPHLLQLMEFNQFDTIYHEHFSYFSFLAVEQVFTRHGMKLFDVEE
;
A
#
# COMPACT_ATOMS: atom_id res chain seq x y z
N TYR A 1 13.47 -9.94 -2.19
CA TYR A 1 13.83 -8.56 -1.81
C TYR A 1 13.28 -8.26 -0.42
N PHE A 2 14.08 -7.58 0.41
CA PHE A 2 13.69 -7.14 1.76
C PHE A 2 13.88 -5.63 1.84
N SER A 3 12.79 -4.89 2.08
CA SER A 3 12.81 -3.43 2.12
C SER A 3 13.57 -2.86 3.31
N SER A 4 13.70 -3.63 4.39
CA SER A 4 14.41 -3.21 5.61
C SER A 4 15.94 -3.06 5.46
N PHE A 5 16.52 -3.41 4.32
CA PHE A 5 17.98 -3.29 4.12
C PHE A 5 18.46 -1.89 3.74
N SER A 6 17.56 -0.94 3.51
CA SER A 6 17.91 0.45 3.16
C SER A 6 17.57 1.41 4.28
N ASP A 7 18.57 2.00 4.91
CA ASP A 7 18.39 2.98 6.00
C ASP A 7 17.58 4.22 5.54
N SER A 8 17.84 4.69 4.31
CA SER A 8 17.09 5.83 3.74
C SER A 8 15.63 5.48 3.54
N TRP A 9 15.33 4.24 3.09
CA TRP A 9 13.97 3.76 2.93
C TRP A 9 13.24 3.60 4.26
N LEU A 10 13.93 3.12 5.29
CA LEU A 10 13.38 3.05 6.65
C LEU A 10 13.08 4.44 7.23
N ALA A 11 13.95 5.42 6.98
CA ALA A 11 13.72 6.80 7.40
C ALA A 11 12.53 7.42 6.67
N HIS A 12 12.40 7.21 5.36
CA HIS A 12 11.25 7.63 4.56
C HIS A 12 9.95 7.02 5.09
N ALA A 13 9.91 5.69 5.31
CA ALA A 13 8.74 4.99 5.84
C ALA A 13 8.34 5.53 7.24
N LYS A 14 9.31 5.82 8.10
CA LYS A 14 9.02 6.40 9.41
C LYS A 14 8.44 7.80 9.29
N ALA A 15 9.04 8.68 8.48
CA ALA A 15 8.55 10.04 8.27
C ALA A 15 7.13 10.04 7.69
N TYR A 16 6.86 9.17 6.71
CA TYR A 16 5.51 8.98 6.17
C TYR A 16 4.51 8.58 7.26
N VAL A 17 4.84 7.56 8.09
CA VAL A 17 3.94 7.10 9.15
C VAL A 17 3.65 8.19 10.18
N ASP A 18 4.67 8.94 10.59
CA ASP A 18 4.48 10.05 11.53
C ASP A 18 3.55 11.11 10.93
N MET A 19 3.78 11.53 9.69
CA MET A 19 2.96 12.50 8.98
C MET A 19 1.50 12.04 8.83
N ILE A 20 1.27 10.83 8.31
CA ILE A 20 -0.08 10.35 7.99
C ILE A 20 -0.90 10.06 9.27
N ALA A 21 -0.26 9.52 10.30
CA ALA A 21 -0.91 9.24 11.57
C ALA A 21 -1.36 10.52 12.28
N ASP A 22 -0.51 11.55 12.27
CA ASP A 22 -0.81 12.84 12.90
C ASP A 22 -1.86 13.61 12.08
N ARG A 23 -1.72 13.66 10.75
CA ARG A 23 -2.64 14.38 9.84
C ARG A 23 -4.07 13.84 9.91
N PHE A 24 -4.24 12.53 10.01
CA PHE A 24 -5.56 11.88 10.03
C PHE A 24 -5.97 11.35 11.39
N HIS A 25 -5.25 11.72 12.46
CA HIS A 25 -5.54 11.37 13.85
C HIS A 25 -5.72 9.87 14.09
N LEU A 26 -4.88 9.05 13.41
CA LEU A 26 -4.91 7.59 13.57
C LEU A 26 -4.47 7.22 14.99
N ASN A 27 -5.17 6.24 15.57
CA ASN A 27 -4.97 5.83 16.96
C ASN A 27 -5.27 4.33 17.16
N GLU A 28 -5.33 3.85 18.39
CA GLU A 28 -5.55 2.44 18.72
C GLU A 28 -6.88 1.84 18.26
N LYS A 29 -7.82 2.68 17.82
CA LYS A 29 -9.11 2.24 17.23
C LYS A 29 -9.08 2.19 15.71
N SER A 30 -8.05 2.74 15.10
CA SER A 30 -7.85 2.74 13.65
C SER A 30 -7.31 1.39 13.19
N LYS A 31 -7.62 1.00 11.96
CA LYS A 31 -7.07 -0.20 11.32
C LYS A 31 -6.31 0.19 10.05
N VAL A 32 -5.04 -0.14 10.00
CA VAL A 32 -4.15 0.14 8.87
C VAL A 32 -3.86 -1.15 8.13
N VAL A 33 -4.05 -1.16 6.81
CA VAL A 33 -3.70 -2.30 5.95
C VAL A 33 -2.68 -1.85 4.91
N GLU A 34 -1.55 -2.55 4.81
CA GLU A 34 -0.56 -2.34 3.77
C GLU A 34 -0.58 -3.49 2.77
N ILE A 35 -0.70 -3.14 1.48
CA ILE A 35 -0.67 -4.10 0.38
C ILE A 35 0.75 -4.18 -0.17
N ALA A 36 1.25 -5.40 -0.41
CA ALA A 36 2.65 -5.71 -0.68
C ALA A 36 3.56 -5.23 0.48
N SER A 37 3.16 -5.60 1.71
CA SER A 37 3.76 -5.09 2.94
C SER A 37 5.21 -5.52 3.18
N ASN A 38 5.74 -6.36 2.32
CA ASN A 38 7.10 -6.87 2.38
C ASN A 38 7.41 -7.47 3.78
N ASP A 39 8.56 -7.18 4.35
CA ASP A 39 9.00 -7.66 5.67
C ASP A 39 8.44 -6.84 6.86
N GLY A 40 7.45 -5.98 6.61
CA GLY A 40 6.78 -5.16 7.62
C GLY A 40 7.55 -3.89 8.00
N TYR A 41 8.51 -3.49 7.17
CA TYR A 41 9.41 -2.34 7.40
C TYR A 41 8.66 -1.03 7.68
N LEU A 42 7.50 -0.81 7.06
CA LEU A 42 6.66 0.36 7.26
C LEU A 42 5.70 0.16 8.44
N LEU A 43 4.99 -0.98 8.47
CA LEU A 43 3.96 -1.27 9.48
C LEU A 43 4.49 -1.28 10.92
N LYS A 44 5.76 -1.63 11.13
CA LYS A 44 6.39 -1.58 12.47
C LYS A 44 6.29 -0.20 13.13
N ASN A 45 6.26 0.88 12.34
CA ASN A 45 6.16 2.24 12.86
C ASN A 45 4.74 2.54 13.37
N PHE A 46 3.68 2.00 12.75
CA PHE A 46 2.31 2.05 13.29
C PHE A 46 2.17 1.22 14.56
N VAL A 47 2.77 0.02 14.59
CA VAL A 47 2.78 -0.83 15.80
C VAL A 47 3.43 -0.11 16.95
N ALA A 48 4.54 0.59 16.74
CA ALA A 48 5.21 1.39 17.77
C ALA A 48 4.33 2.53 18.32
N ARG A 49 3.32 2.97 17.58
CA ARG A 49 2.31 3.96 17.99
C ARG A 49 1.05 3.33 18.58
N GLY A 50 1.02 1.99 18.74
CA GLY A 50 -0.14 1.26 19.26
C GLY A 50 -1.31 1.13 18.27
N ILE A 51 -1.08 1.37 16.98
CA ILE A 51 -2.10 1.35 15.94
C ILE A 51 -2.18 -0.07 15.36
N PRO A 52 -3.38 -0.72 15.32
CA PRO A 52 -3.58 -2.02 14.72
C PRO A 52 -3.23 -2.08 13.23
N VAL A 53 -2.43 -3.07 12.83
CA VAL A 53 -1.95 -3.24 11.46
C VAL A 53 -2.22 -4.63 10.91
N LEU A 54 -2.36 -4.71 9.58
CA LEU A 54 -2.34 -5.95 8.82
C LEU A 54 -1.54 -5.75 7.53
N GLY A 55 -0.56 -6.60 7.30
CA GLY A 55 0.12 -6.71 6.01
C GLY A 55 -0.56 -7.74 5.10
N VAL A 56 -0.57 -7.47 3.80
CA VAL A 56 -0.89 -8.47 2.76
C VAL A 56 0.33 -8.60 1.87
N GLU A 57 0.96 -9.78 1.87
CA GLU A 57 2.22 -10.02 1.16
C GLU A 57 2.17 -11.40 0.47
N PRO A 58 2.31 -11.48 -0.87
CA PRO A 58 2.22 -12.75 -1.58
C PRO A 58 3.44 -13.65 -1.38
N ALA A 59 4.63 -13.09 -1.11
CA ALA A 59 5.85 -13.85 -0.92
C ALA A 59 5.93 -14.44 0.49
N ALA A 60 5.63 -15.72 0.64
CA ALA A 60 5.54 -16.40 1.94
C ALA A 60 6.81 -16.27 2.79
N ASN A 61 7.99 -16.37 2.18
CA ASN A 61 9.26 -16.23 2.87
C ASN A 61 9.48 -14.82 3.43
N VAL A 62 8.99 -13.78 2.74
CA VAL A 62 9.06 -12.38 3.18
C VAL A 62 8.03 -12.11 4.28
N ALA A 63 6.79 -12.59 4.10
CA ALA A 63 5.74 -12.51 5.11
C ALA A 63 6.11 -13.19 6.42
N GLU A 64 6.86 -14.30 6.39
CA GLU A 64 7.36 -14.97 7.59
C GLU A 64 8.36 -14.11 8.38
N VAL A 65 9.15 -13.28 7.70
CA VAL A 65 10.02 -12.31 8.38
C VAL A 65 9.18 -11.22 9.04
N ALA A 66 8.17 -10.67 8.35
CA ALA A 66 7.24 -9.72 8.94
C ALA A 66 6.57 -10.27 10.21
N LYS A 67 6.06 -11.51 10.16
CA LYS A 67 5.44 -12.17 11.33
C LYS A 67 6.41 -12.37 12.48
N LYS A 68 7.66 -12.76 12.21
CA LYS A 68 8.71 -12.89 13.24
C LYS A 68 9.01 -11.54 13.91
N ASN A 69 8.84 -10.45 13.18
CA ASN A 69 8.98 -9.08 13.66
C ASN A 69 7.69 -8.54 14.35
N GLY A 70 6.69 -9.40 14.56
CA GLY A 70 5.45 -9.04 15.25
C GLY A 70 4.41 -8.35 14.37
N ILE A 71 4.57 -8.37 13.05
CA ILE A 71 3.61 -7.80 12.11
C ILE A 71 2.62 -8.88 11.66
N ASN A 72 1.34 -8.70 11.99
CA ASN A 72 0.28 -9.58 11.45
C ASN A 72 0.26 -9.48 9.92
N THR A 73 0.45 -10.60 9.23
CA THR A 73 0.58 -10.62 7.77
C THR A 73 -0.17 -11.80 7.17
N LYS A 74 -1.07 -11.50 6.21
CA LYS A 74 -1.77 -12.50 5.39
C LYS A 74 -0.94 -12.79 4.14
N VAL A 75 -0.64 -14.06 3.89
CA VAL A 75 0.05 -14.49 2.67
C VAL A 75 -0.99 -14.65 1.56
N ALA A 76 -1.08 -13.67 0.68
CA ALA A 76 -2.02 -13.67 -0.46
C ALA A 76 -1.64 -12.60 -1.48
N PHE A 77 -2.01 -12.81 -2.75
CA PHE A 77 -2.18 -11.71 -3.69
C PHE A 77 -3.42 -10.91 -3.33
N PHE A 78 -3.33 -9.58 -3.49
CA PHE A 78 -4.45 -8.71 -3.19
C PHE A 78 -5.33 -8.48 -4.43
N GLY A 79 -6.62 -8.53 -4.23
CA GLY A 79 -7.67 -8.26 -5.21
C GLY A 79 -9.04 -8.35 -4.54
N GLU A 80 -10.11 -8.36 -5.31
CA GLU A 80 -11.49 -8.42 -4.81
C GLU A 80 -11.70 -9.57 -3.82
N ARG A 81 -11.25 -10.79 -4.18
CA ARG A 81 -11.40 -11.99 -3.34
C ARG A 81 -10.75 -11.82 -1.96
N THR A 82 -9.50 -11.41 -1.94
CA THR A 82 -8.76 -11.22 -0.68
C THR A 82 -9.38 -10.11 0.16
N ALA A 83 -9.86 -9.04 -0.46
CA ALA A 83 -10.55 -7.96 0.24
C ALA A 83 -11.84 -8.42 0.91
N LEU A 84 -12.65 -9.24 0.24
CA LEU A 84 -13.88 -9.84 0.81
C LEU A 84 -13.53 -10.75 2.00
N ASP A 85 -12.52 -11.60 1.87
CA ASP A 85 -12.08 -12.47 2.96
C ASP A 85 -11.65 -11.64 4.19
N LEU A 86 -10.86 -10.57 3.98
CA LEU A 86 -10.42 -9.69 5.05
C LEU A 86 -11.60 -8.96 5.72
N THR A 87 -12.57 -8.52 4.93
CA THR A 87 -13.76 -7.84 5.46
C THR A 87 -14.61 -8.80 6.31
N ASN A 88 -14.74 -10.07 5.90
CA ASN A 88 -15.38 -11.11 6.69
C ASN A 88 -14.64 -11.40 8.01
N ASP A 89 -13.33 -11.26 8.02
CA ASP A 89 -12.46 -11.34 9.21
C ASP A 89 -12.46 -10.03 10.03
N ALA A 90 -13.43 -9.14 9.78
CA ALA A 90 -13.62 -7.84 10.43
C ALA A 90 -12.45 -6.83 10.19
N TRP A 91 -11.71 -6.99 9.11
CA TRP A 91 -10.68 -6.05 8.68
C TRP A 91 -11.24 -5.05 7.65
N SER A 92 -11.98 -4.03 8.12
CA SER A 92 -12.28 -2.84 7.30
C SER A 92 -11.32 -1.73 7.67
N ALA A 93 -10.60 -1.19 6.69
CA ALA A 93 -9.46 -0.29 6.91
C ALA A 93 -9.86 1.17 7.03
N ASP A 94 -9.28 1.88 7.99
CA ASP A 94 -9.27 3.35 8.05
C ASP A 94 -8.22 3.94 7.12
N LEU A 95 -7.08 3.24 6.97
CA LEU A 95 -6.03 3.56 6.02
C LEU A 95 -5.59 2.31 5.26
N ILE A 96 -5.54 2.40 3.93
CA ILE A 96 -4.88 1.41 3.08
C ILE A 96 -3.64 2.07 2.45
N ILE A 97 -2.52 1.35 2.49
CA ILE A 97 -1.22 1.80 1.96
C ILE A 97 -0.80 0.85 0.84
N GLY A 98 -0.35 1.42 -0.28
CA GLY A 98 0.20 0.65 -1.38
C GLY A 98 1.43 1.36 -1.98
N ASN A 99 2.61 1.11 -1.40
CA ASN A 99 3.85 1.70 -1.86
C ASN A 99 4.52 0.80 -2.89
N ASN A 100 4.78 1.36 -4.07
CA ASN A 100 5.45 0.67 -5.19
C ASN A 100 4.82 -0.69 -5.56
N VAL A 101 3.50 -0.83 -5.44
CA VAL A 101 2.76 -2.04 -5.80
C VAL A 101 1.94 -1.87 -7.07
N LEU A 102 1.47 -0.66 -7.37
CA LEU A 102 0.49 -0.43 -8.44
C LEU A 102 0.99 -0.87 -9.82
N ALA A 103 2.29 -0.65 -10.10
CA ALA A 103 2.93 -1.07 -11.34
C ALA A 103 3.03 -2.61 -11.50
N HIS A 104 3.02 -3.35 -10.39
CA HIS A 104 3.14 -4.81 -10.36
C HIS A 104 1.80 -5.56 -10.46
N VAL A 105 0.69 -4.85 -10.64
CA VAL A 105 -0.65 -5.43 -10.65
C VAL A 105 -1.08 -5.81 -12.08
N PRO A 106 -1.31 -7.10 -12.40
CA PRO A 106 -1.72 -7.51 -13.73
C PRO A 106 -3.20 -7.17 -14.03
N ASP A 107 -4.09 -7.25 -13.04
CA ASP A 107 -5.49 -6.83 -13.15
C ASP A 107 -5.77 -5.64 -12.22
N LEU A 108 -5.57 -4.45 -12.79
CA LEU A 108 -5.72 -3.19 -12.06
C LEU A 108 -7.16 -2.95 -11.58
N ASN A 109 -8.17 -3.39 -12.35
CA ASN A 109 -9.56 -3.18 -11.96
C ASN A 109 -9.97 -4.08 -10.80
N ASP A 110 -9.54 -5.34 -10.78
CA ASP A 110 -9.75 -6.26 -9.64
C ASP A 110 -9.07 -5.71 -8.39
N PHE A 111 -7.83 -5.22 -8.52
CA PHE A 111 -7.07 -4.63 -7.43
C PHE A 111 -7.79 -3.41 -6.83
N VAL A 112 -8.16 -2.43 -7.66
CA VAL A 112 -8.80 -1.19 -7.20
C VAL A 112 -10.20 -1.45 -6.65
N LYS A 113 -10.94 -2.43 -7.21
CA LYS A 113 -12.20 -2.91 -6.64
C LYS A 113 -11.99 -3.51 -5.25
N GLY A 114 -10.94 -4.30 -5.07
CA GLY A 114 -10.54 -4.83 -3.75
C GLY A 114 -10.25 -3.72 -2.74
N LEU A 115 -9.51 -2.69 -3.14
CA LEU A 115 -9.25 -1.52 -2.28
C LEU A 115 -10.56 -0.87 -1.81
N LYS A 116 -11.52 -0.68 -2.73
CA LYS A 116 -12.82 -0.10 -2.41
C LYS A 116 -13.64 -0.93 -1.43
N ILE A 117 -13.59 -2.26 -1.55
CA ILE A 117 -14.29 -3.19 -0.65
C ILE A 117 -13.70 -3.14 0.75
N LEU A 118 -12.36 -3.12 0.86
CA LEU A 118 -11.66 -3.15 2.13
C LEU A 118 -11.75 -1.81 2.89
N LEU A 119 -11.91 -0.70 2.16
CA LEU A 119 -11.89 0.65 2.70
C LEU A 119 -13.19 0.97 3.44
N LYS A 120 -13.09 1.51 4.66
CA LYS A 120 -14.24 2.11 5.35
C LYS A 120 -14.80 3.32 4.58
N PRO A 121 -16.08 3.69 4.76
CA PRO A 121 -16.68 4.85 4.09
C PRO A 121 -15.93 6.18 4.32
N THR A 122 -15.29 6.33 5.48
CA THR A 122 -14.50 7.50 5.87
C THR A 122 -12.99 7.24 5.78
N GLY A 123 -12.59 6.08 5.28
CA GLY A 123 -11.19 5.69 5.17
C GLY A 123 -10.48 6.37 4.02
N LEU A 124 -9.17 6.28 4.05
CA LEU A 124 -8.32 6.83 3.01
C LEU A 124 -7.35 5.78 2.44
N ILE A 125 -6.89 6.02 1.22
CA ILE A 125 -5.89 5.21 0.53
C ILE A 125 -4.71 6.11 0.17
N THR A 126 -3.50 5.64 0.42
CA THR A 126 -2.29 6.26 -0.12
C THR A 126 -1.59 5.29 -1.06
N MET A 127 -1.16 5.80 -2.21
CA MET A 127 -0.42 5.04 -3.23
C MET A 127 0.85 5.78 -3.59
N GLU A 128 1.98 5.10 -3.48
CA GLU A 128 3.26 5.58 -3.99
C GLU A 128 3.62 4.77 -5.23
N PHE A 129 3.95 5.44 -6.32
CA PHE A 129 4.36 4.80 -7.57
C PHE A 129 5.23 5.74 -8.42
N PRO A 130 6.13 5.21 -9.25
CA PRO A 130 6.90 6.00 -10.20
C PRO A 130 5.99 6.69 -11.22
N HIS A 131 6.12 8.03 -11.31
CA HIS A 131 5.28 8.82 -12.23
C HIS A 131 5.83 8.78 -13.65
N LEU A 132 5.00 8.40 -14.63
CA LEU A 132 5.41 8.23 -16.03
C LEU A 132 6.08 9.48 -16.62
N LEU A 133 5.61 10.68 -16.29
CA LEU A 133 6.20 11.93 -16.80
C LEU A 133 7.65 12.07 -16.32
N GLN A 134 7.91 11.80 -15.03
CA GLN A 134 9.26 11.84 -14.46
C GLN A 134 10.18 10.78 -15.10
N LEU A 135 9.66 9.58 -15.37
CA LEU A 135 10.38 8.53 -16.09
C LEU A 135 10.83 9.01 -17.49
N MET A 136 9.96 9.72 -18.20
CA MET A 136 10.25 10.22 -19.54
C MET A 136 11.21 11.42 -19.52
N GLU A 137 10.98 12.39 -18.61
CA GLU A 137 11.80 13.60 -18.50
C GLU A 137 13.23 13.33 -18.06
N PHE A 138 13.41 12.38 -17.13
CA PHE A 138 14.71 12.04 -16.55
C PHE A 138 15.34 10.77 -17.15
N ASN A 139 14.73 10.20 -18.21
CA ASN A 139 15.25 8.99 -18.89
C ASN A 139 15.52 7.84 -17.91
N GLN A 140 14.60 7.57 -16.97
CA GLN A 140 14.78 6.56 -15.93
C GLN A 140 14.52 5.16 -16.48
N PHE A 141 15.38 4.66 -17.36
CA PHE A 141 15.23 3.37 -18.03
C PHE A 141 15.37 2.16 -17.11
N ASP A 142 16.00 2.32 -15.97
CA ASP A 142 16.19 1.30 -14.93
C ASP A 142 14.88 0.84 -14.31
N THR A 143 13.82 1.65 -14.41
CA THR A 143 12.46 1.26 -13.98
C THR A 143 11.71 0.41 -14.99
N ILE A 144 12.26 0.24 -16.22
CA ILE A 144 11.62 -0.54 -17.28
C ILE A 144 12.10 -1.98 -17.20
N TYR A 145 11.33 -2.82 -16.51
CA TYR A 145 11.59 -4.26 -16.39
C TYR A 145 10.26 -5.04 -16.31
N HIS A 146 10.31 -6.36 -16.57
CA HIS A 146 9.11 -7.16 -16.81
C HIS A 146 8.25 -7.48 -15.58
N GLU A 147 8.66 -7.07 -14.37
CA GLU A 147 7.77 -7.10 -13.20
C GLU A 147 6.81 -5.90 -13.16
N HIS A 148 7.10 -4.83 -13.92
CA HIS A 148 6.20 -3.69 -14.09
C HIS A 148 5.25 -3.94 -15.27
N PHE A 149 4.00 -4.27 -14.97
CA PHE A 149 2.94 -4.43 -15.98
C PHE A 149 2.47 -3.10 -16.55
N SER A 150 2.64 -2.01 -15.81
CA SER A 150 2.11 -0.69 -16.18
C SER A 150 3.01 0.45 -15.70
N TYR A 151 2.99 1.55 -16.46
CA TYR A 151 3.64 2.81 -16.13
C TYR A 151 2.57 3.89 -16.12
N PHE A 152 2.35 4.53 -14.99
CA PHE A 152 1.19 5.38 -14.79
C PHE A 152 1.51 6.87 -14.87
N SER A 153 0.68 7.60 -15.64
CA SER A 153 0.48 9.02 -15.41
C SER A 153 -0.52 9.23 -14.28
N PHE A 154 -0.45 10.37 -13.63
CA PHE A 154 -1.42 10.78 -12.61
C PHE A 154 -2.87 10.72 -13.13
N LEU A 155 -3.10 11.22 -14.34
CA LEU A 155 -4.43 11.20 -14.97
C LEU A 155 -4.98 9.77 -15.14
N ALA A 156 -4.13 8.81 -15.52
CA ALA A 156 -4.56 7.41 -15.66
C ALA A 156 -4.98 6.82 -14.31
N VAL A 157 -4.22 7.07 -13.25
CA VAL A 157 -4.55 6.63 -11.89
C VAL A 157 -5.84 7.27 -11.42
N GLU A 158 -5.99 8.59 -11.57
CA GLU A 158 -7.22 9.31 -11.21
C GLU A 158 -8.45 8.70 -11.88
N GLN A 159 -8.37 8.42 -13.20
CA GLN A 159 -9.49 7.83 -13.94
C GLN A 159 -9.86 6.44 -13.43
N VAL A 160 -8.87 5.58 -13.14
CA VAL A 160 -9.14 4.23 -12.62
C VAL A 160 -9.82 4.30 -11.26
N PHE A 161 -9.30 5.07 -10.32
CA PHE A 161 -9.89 5.21 -8.99
C PHE A 161 -11.29 5.84 -9.04
N THR A 162 -11.49 6.85 -9.89
CA THR A 162 -12.80 7.50 -10.09
C THR A 162 -13.86 6.53 -10.62
N ARG A 163 -13.50 5.63 -11.56
CA ARG A 163 -14.41 4.59 -12.06
C ARG A 163 -14.89 3.63 -10.97
N HIS A 164 -14.11 3.45 -9.93
CA HIS A 164 -14.47 2.66 -8.74
C HIS A 164 -15.09 3.48 -7.61
N GLY A 165 -15.54 4.72 -7.88
CA GLY A 165 -16.23 5.59 -6.93
C GLY A 165 -15.34 6.12 -5.81
N MET A 166 -14.05 6.30 -6.10
CA MET A 166 -13.09 6.95 -5.21
C MET A 166 -12.62 8.27 -5.82
N LYS A 167 -12.19 9.20 -4.98
CA LYS A 167 -11.74 10.53 -5.40
C LYS A 167 -10.32 10.78 -4.91
N LEU A 168 -9.44 11.17 -5.81
CA LEU A 168 -8.16 11.75 -5.44
C LEU A 168 -8.39 13.14 -4.87
N PHE A 169 -7.71 13.45 -3.78
CA PHE A 169 -7.87 14.76 -3.12
C PHE A 169 -6.53 15.42 -2.76
N ASP A 170 -5.42 14.67 -2.85
CA ASP A 170 -4.09 15.18 -2.56
C ASP A 170 -3.02 14.45 -3.35
N VAL A 171 -1.91 15.14 -3.67
CA VAL A 171 -0.72 14.61 -4.35
C VAL A 171 0.51 15.29 -3.79
N GLU A 172 1.53 14.51 -3.48
CA GLU A 172 2.85 14.97 -3.06
C GLU A 172 3.91 14.37 -4.01
N GLU A 173 4.96 15.15 -4.37
CA GLU A 173 6.12 14.71 -5.17
C GLU A 173 7.39 14.73 -4.32
#